data_2d5af638d5ca95d5a32833a32b918a58
#
_entry.id   2d5af638d5ca95d5a32833a32b918a58
#
_cell.length_a   1.000
_cell.length_b   1.000
_cell.length_c   1.000
_cell.angle_alpha   90.00
_cell.angle_beta   90.00
_cell.angle_gamma   90.00
#
_symmetry.space_group_name_H-M   'P 1'
#
loop_
_entity.id
_entity.type
_entity.pdbx_description
1 polymer ?
#
loop_
_entity_poly.entity_id
_entity_poly.type
_entity_poly.pdbx_seq_one_letter_code
_entity_poly.pdbx_strand_id
1 'polypeptide(L)'
;PEEGDTTPVTIYGEVFGIEVKDTKKGKVKIVSFNITDNTNSFSAVMLPKVEHCDELLSKLKNGAHILMFGEVEYDTYRGDYTIKPKCISTIQMIEKEDNYPEKRVELHLHTNMSQMDGMTPPSKLVERAIKWGHKAIAITDHGCVQGYPEACNAAAGKIKIIYGIEDYFIDDIKEPDKTYKELRSYHQIILVKNHIGLKNLYKLISASHIDYF
;
A
#
# COMPACT_ATOMS: atom_id res chain seq x y z
N PRO A 1 17.91 -25.63 -7.57
CA PRO A 1 18.08 -26.65 -8.59
C PRO A 1 19.31 -26.34 -9.45
N GLU A 2 20.01 -27.34 -9.91
CA GLU A 2 21.09 -27.17 -10.90
C GLU A 2 20.49 -26.88 -12.28
N GLU A 3 21.30 -26.38 -13.22
CA GLU A 3 20.87 -26.13 -14.59
C GLU A 3 20.36 -27.42 -15.25
N GLY A 4 19.06 -27.44 -15.61
CA GLY A 4 18.38 -28.63 -16.15
C GLY A 4 17.50 -29.38 -15.15
N ASP A 5 17.57 -29.08 -13.86
CA ASP A 5 16.67 -29.65 -12.87
C ASP A 5 15.32 -28.90 -12.84
N THR A 6 14.25 -29.68 -12.73
CA THR A 6 12.90 -29.10 -12.49
C THR A 6 12.42 -29.44 -11.09
N THR A 7 11.98 -28.42 -10.35
CA THR A 7 11.45 -28.61 -9.00
C THR A 7 9.96 -28.27 -9.00
N PRO A 8 9.07 -29.23 -8.64
CA PRO A 8 7.65 -28.94 -8.52
C PRO A 8 7.38 -28.03 -7.32
N VAL A 9 6.57 -27.01 -7.54
CA VAL A 9 6.19 -26.04 -6.51
C VAL A 9 4.70 -25.73 -6.54
N THR A 10 4.15 -25.48 -5.37
CA THR A 10 2.83 -24.88 -5.23
C THR A 10 2.99 -23.56 -4.48
N ILE A 11 2.60 -22.47 -5.11
CA ILE A 11 2.72 -21.15 -4.53
C ILE A 11 1.38 -20.40 -4.63
N TYR A 12 1.17 -19.47 -3.71
CA TYR A 12 0.04 -18.54 -3.77
C TYR A 12 0.56 -17.11 -3.66
N GLY A 13 -0.18 -16.19 -4.23
CA GLY A 13 0.17 -14.77 -4.13
C GLY A 13 -0.66 -13.89 -5.05
N GLU A 14 -0.31 -12.63 -5.04
CA GLU A 14 -0.89 -11.60 -5.89
C GLU A 14 -0.15 -11.51 -7.23
N VAL A 15 -0.89 -11.43 -8.31
CA VAL A 15 -0.36 -11.32 -9.68
C VAL A 15 -0.09 -9.86 -10.02
N PHE A 16 1.06 -9.59 -10.64
CA PHE A 16 1.39 -8.29 -11.19
C PHE A 16 2.29 -8.39 -12.41
N GLY A 17 2.40 -7.28 -13.18
CA GLY A 17 3.31 -7.20 -14.32
C GLY A 17 3.00 -8.19 -15.43
N ILE A 18 1.72 -8.34 -15.80
CA ILE A 18 1.30 -9.25 -16.86
C ILE A 18 1.71 -8.69 -18.22
N GLU A 19 2.42 -9.50 -18.99
CA GLU A 19 2.78 -9.22 -20.39
C GLU A 19 2.30 -10.35 -21.31
N VAL A 20 1.80 -9.98 -22.47
CA VAL A 20 1.38 -10.93 -23.50
C VAL A 20 2.11 -10.62 -24.80
N LYS A 21 2.81 -11.61 -25.36
CA LYS A 21 3.55 -11.46 -26.62
C LYS A 21 3.12 -12.55 -27.61
N ASP A 22 3.01 -12.18 -28.86
CA ASP A 22 2.73 -13.13 -29.94
C ASP A 22 4.00 -13.91 -30.33
N THR A 23 3.85 -15.20 -30.61
CA THR A 23 4.97 -16.00 -31.16
C THR A 23 5.03 -15.88 -32.68
N LYS A 24 6.22 -16.03 -33.27
CA LYS A 24 6.44 -15.99 -34.71
C LYS A 24 5.52 -16.95 -35.52
N LYS A 25 5.11 -18.06 -34.92
CA LYS A 25 4.25 -19.09 -35.56
C LYS A 25 2.76 -18.82 -35.34
N GLY A 26 2.36 -17.86 -34.50
CA GLY A 26 0.98 -17.45 -34.26
C GLY A 26 0.04 -18.49 -33.64
N LYS A 27 0.54 -19.68 -33.25
CA LYS A 27 -0.29 -20.75 -32.67
C LYS A 27 -0.44 -20.68 -31.16
N VAL A 28 0.53 -20.07 -30.51
CA VAL A 28 0.57 -19.88 -29.05
C VAL A 28 0.99 -18.45 -28.73
N LYS A 29 0.59 -17.96 -27.58
CA LYS A 29 1.07 -16.69 -27.04
C LYS A 29 2.04 -16.94 -25.90
N ILE A 30 2.95 -16.01 -25.67
CA ILE A 30 3.81 -16.02 -24.47
C ILE A 30 3.11 -15.12 -23.47
N VAL A 31 2.65 -15.70 -22.38
CA VAL A 31 2.07 -14.96 -21.24
C VAL A 31 3.08 -15.03 -20.09
N SER A 32 3.63 -13.89 -19.71
CA SER A 32 4.50 -13.77 -18.55
C SER A 32 3.86 -12.87 -17.51
N PHE A 33 4.05 -13.20 -16.24
CA PHE A 33 3.58 -12.42 -15.10
C PHE A 33 4.46 -12.71 -13.89
N ASN A 34 4.33 -11.85 -12.89
CA ASN A 34 4.97 -12.07 -11.61
C ASN A 34 3.92 -12.40 -10.55
N ILE A 35 4.31 -13.17 -9.54
CA ILE A 35 3.50 -13.49 -8.38
C ILE A 35 4.28 -13.15 -7.11
N THR A 36 3.62 -12.53 -6.15
CA THR A 36 4.22 -12.14 -4.87
C THR A 36 3.30 -12.49 -3.70
N ASP A 37 3.91 -12.86 -2.58
CA ASP A 37 3.26 -12.97 -1.27
C ASP A 37 3.64 -11.80 -0.34
N ASN A 38 4.25 -10.74 -0.90
CA ASN A 38 4.83 -9.59 -0.21
C ASN A 38 6.10 -9.90 0.62
N THR A 39 6.60 -11.13 0.60
CA THR A 39 7.92 -11.47 1.17
C THR A 39 8.95 -11.64 0.07
N ASN A 40 8.53 -12.23 -1.05
CA ASN A 40 9.35 -12.42 -2.24
C ASN A 40 8.47 -12.45 -3.49
N SER A 41 9.09 -12.45 -4.66
CA SER A 41 8.40 -12.49 -5.96
C SER A 41 9.06 -13.47 -6.89
N PHE A 42 8.24 -14.16 -7.69
CA PHE A 42 8.71 -15.05 -8.75
C PHE A 42 8.08 -14.69 -10.09
N SER A 43 8.86 -14.83 -11.16
CA SER A 43 8.35 -14.74 -12.53
C SER A 43 7.77 -16.08 -12.96
N ALA A 44 6.65 -16.03 -13.67
CA ALA A 44 6.01 -17.17 -14.28
C ALA A 44 5.84 -16.96 -15.79
N VAL A 45 6.01 -18.03 -16.57
CA VAL A 45 5.88 -17.98 -18.03
C VAL A 45 5.02 -19.15 -18.50
N MET A 46 4.02 -18.84 -19.31
CA MET A 46 3.13 -19.81 -19.92
C MET A 46 3.10 -19.66 -21.44
N LEU A 47 2.81 -20.74 -22.13
CA LEU A 47 2.61 -20.77 -23.58
C LEU A 47 1.21 -21.28 -23.94
N PRO A 48 0.14 -20.55 -23.57
CA PRO A 48 -1.21 -20.98 -23.89
C PRO A 48 -1.44 -20.94 -25.42
N LYS A 49 -2.28 -21.86 -25.91
CA LYS A 49 -2.81 -21.74 -27.26
C LYS A 49 -3.65 -20.46 -27.37
N VAL A 50 -3.67 -19.84 -28.55
CA VAL A 50 -4.40 -18.59 -28.78
C VAL A 50 -5.88 -18.72 -28.38
N GLU A 51 -6.51 -19.84 -28.65
CA GLU A 51 -7.92 -20.14 -28.33
C GLU A 51 -8.23 -20.14 -26.80
N HIS A 52 -7.24 -20.41 -25.96
CA HIS A 52 -7.38 -20.46 -24.49
C HIS A 52 -6.81 -19.23 -23.77
N CYS A 53 -6.19 -18.32 -24.54
CA CYS A 53 -5.51 -17.17 -23.95
C CYS A 53 -6.49 -16.22 -23.25
N ASP A 54 -7.63 -15.94 -23.83
CA ASP A 54 -8.62 -15.01 -23.29
C ASP A 54 -9.25 -15.54 -22.00
N GLU A 55 -9.53 -16.85 -21.93
CA GLU A 55 -10.00 -17.49 -20.70
C GLU A 55 -8.95 -17.37 -19.59
N LEU A 56 -7.70 -17.66 -19.91
CA LEU A 56 -6.60 -17.53 -18.97
C LEU A 56 -6.46 -16.08 -18.46
N LEU A 57 -6.47 -15.10 -19.36
CA LEU A 57 -6.34 -13.68 -19.03
C LEU A 57 -7.55 -13.15 -18.26
N SER A 58 -8.71 -13.78 -18.38
CA SER A 58 -9.87 -13.43 -17.56
C SER A 58 -9.63 -13.71 -16.06
N LYS A 59 -8.82 -14.73 -15.76
CA LYS A 59 -8.42 -15.15 -14.41
C LYS A 59 -7.16 -14.46 -13.92
N LEU A 60 -6.22 -14.15 -14.84
CA LEU A 60 -4.98 -13.45 -14.56
C LEU A 60 -5.18 -11.94 -14.75
N LYS A 61 -5.35 -11.20 -13.66
CA LYS A 61 -5.40 -9.73 -13.65
C LYS A 61 -4.43 -9.21 -12.61
N ASN A 62 -3.85 -8.04 -12.85
CA ASN A 62 -3.05 -7.38 -11.80
C ASN A 62 -3.89 -7.20 -10.54
N GLY A 63 -3.35 -7.60 -9.40
CA GLY A 63 -4.07 -7.62 -8.13
C GLY A 63 -4.90 -8.89 -7.88
N ALA A 64 -5.02 -9.81 -8.84
CA ALA A 64 -5.69 -11.09 -8.62
C ALA A 64 -4.83 -12.00 -7.74
N HIS A 65 -5.45 -12.65 -6.76
CA HIS A 65 -4.79 -13.67 -5.95
C HIS A 65 -5.02 -15.05 -6.58
N ILE A 66 -3.93 -15.77 -6.75
CA ILE A 66 -3.95 -17.11 -7.36
C ILE A 66 -3.21 -18.12 -6.50
N LEU A 67 -3.65 -19.36 -6.60
CA LEU A 67 -2.90 -20.56 -6.23
C LEU A 67 -2.40 -21.19 -7.52
N MET A 68 -1.10 -21.40 -7.61
CA MET A 68 -0.43 -21.89 -8.81
C MET A 68 0.41 -23.12 -8.48
N PHE A 69 0.22 -24.20 -9.24
CA PHE A 69 1.10 -25.35 -9.26
C PHE A 69 1.92 -25.34 -10.55
N GLY A 70 3.22 -25.57 -10.47
CA GLY A 70 4.10 -25.58 -11.62
C GLY A 70 5.47 -26.16 -11.29
N GLU A 71 6.40 -25.98 -12.21
CA GLU A 71 7.80 -26.40 -12.07
C GLU A 71 8.70 -25.18 -12.18
N VAL A 72 9.65 -25.07 -11.26
CA VAL A 72 10.73 -24.08 -11.33
C VAL A 72 11.82 -24.63 -12.22
N GLU A 73 12.23 -23.87 -13.22
CA GLU A 73 13.37 -24.18 -14.08
C GLU A 73 14.18 -22.93 -14.36
N TYR A 74 15.46 -23.13 -14.68
CA TYR A 74 16.32 -22.03 -15.09
C TYR A 74 16.01 -21.63 -16.54
N ASP A 75 15.58 -20.39 -16.73
CA ASP A 75 15.36 -19.82 -18.05
C ASP A 75 16.64 -19.18 -18.57
N THR A 76 17.32 -19.89 -19.48
CA THR A 76 18.59 -19.43 -20.08
C THR A 76 18.45 -18.14 -20.88
N TYR A 77 17.25 -17.83 -21.39
CA TYR A 77 16.98 -16.60 -22.13
C TYR A 77 16.89 -15.38 -21.19
N ARG A 78 16.32 -15.58 -20.00
CA ARG A 78 16.21 -14.52 -18.97
C ARG A 78 17.39 -14.48 -18.01
N GLY A 79 18.15 -15.56 -17.93
CA GLY A 79 19.28 -15.72 -16.99
C GLY A 79 18.82 -15.86 -15.53
N ASP A 80 17.59 -16.35 -15.29
CA ASP A 80 17.00 -16.44 -13.95
C ASP A 80 16.05 -17.64 -13.86
N TYR A 81 15.68 -18.01 -12.63
CA TYR A 81 14.67 -19.03 -12.38
C TYR A 81 13.26 -18.52 -12.66
N THR A 82 12.50 -19.31 -13.39
CA THR A 82 11.09 -19.02 -13.69
C THR A 82 10.21 -20.22 -13.36
N ILE A 83 8.95 -19.96 -13.09
CA ILE A 83 7.94 -20.99 -12.88
C ILE A 83 7.21 -21.22 -14.19
N LYS A 84 7.09 -22.48 -14.59
CA LYS A 84 6.19 -22.92 -15.66
C LYS A 84 4.89 -23.46 -15.06
N PRO A 85 3.83 -22.66 -15.02
CA PRO A 85 2.56 -23.08 -14.45
C PRO A 85 1.95 -24.25 -15.20
N LYS A 86 1.49 -25.28 -14.48
CA LYS A 86 0.68 -26.39 -14.98
C LYS A 86 -0.81 -26.21 -14.66
N CYS A 87 -1.09 -25.60 -13.50
CA CYS A 87 -2.43 -25.31 -13.06
C CYS A 87 -2.47 -23.97 -12.30
N ILE A 88 -3.50 -23.18 -12.58
CA ILE A 88 -3.76 -21.91 -11.91
C ILE A 88 -5.22 -21.89 -11.48
N SER A 89 -5.45 -21.56 -10.21
CA SER A 89 -6.79 -21.32 -9.66
C SER A 89 -6.83 -19.94 -9.00
N THR A 90 -7.88 -19.19 -9.26
CA THR A 90 -8.13 -17.94 -8.52
C THR A 90 -8.55 -18.28 -7.10
N ILE A 91 -7.99 -17.55 -6.14
CA ILE A 91 -8.35 -17.67 -4.74
C ILE A 91 -8.90 -16.35 -4.24
N GLN A 92 -9.86 -16.42 -3.34
CA GLN A 92 -10.36 -15.25 -2.65
C GLN A 92 -9.59 -15.10 -1.34
N MET A 93 -8.88 -13.98 -1.21
CA MET A 93 -8.22 -13.66 0.06
C MET A 93 -9.27 -13.33 1.11
N ILE A 94 -9.15 -13.96 2.27
CA ILE A 94 -9.94 -13.58 3.44
C ILE A 94 -9.30 -12.31 3.99
N GLU A 95 -9.96 -11.19 3.77
CA GLU A 95 -9.52 -9.92 4.34
C GLU A 95 -9.72 -9.92 5.85
N LYS A 96 -8.78 -9.27 6.56
CA LYS A 96 -8.98 -9.01 7.98
C LYS A 96 -10.21 -8.13 8.18
N GLU A 97 -11.07 -8.55 9.10
CA GLU A 97 -12.26 -7.82 9.49
C GLU A 97 -12.10 -7.31 10.92
N ASP A 98 -12.66 -6.16 11.20
CA ASP A 98 -12.88 -5.70 12.56
C ASP A 98 -14.31 -6.07 12.99
N ASN A 99 -14.44 -7.14 13.75
CA ASN A 99 -15.74 -7.65 14.24
C ASN A 99 -16.07 -7.13 15.64
N TYR A 100 -15.27 -6.21 16.21
CA TYR A 100 -15.56 -5.64 17.51
C TYR A 100 -16.81 -4.74 17.44
N PRO A 101 -17.80 -4.94 18.32
CA PRO A 101 -19.10 -4.25 18.20
C PRO A 101 -19.01 -2.75 18.46
N GLU A 102 -18.10 -2.30 19.32
CA GLU A 102 -17.86 -0.90 19.62
C GLU A 102 -16.57 -0.42 18.94
N LYS A 103 -16.70 0.44 17.93
CA LYS A 103 -15.56 0.92 17.15
C LYS A 103 -14.83 2.06 17.83
N ARG A 104 -13.54 1.90 18.03
CA ARG A 104 -12.66 2.98 18.45
C ARG A 104 -12.41 3.95 17.29
N VAL A 105 -12.35 5.24 17.59
CA VAL A 105 -11.89 6.24 16.63
C VAL A 105 -10.36 6.30 16.67
N GLU A 106 -9.72 6.16 15.51
CA GLU A 106 -8.27 6.36 15.41
C GLU A 106 -7.97 7.85 15.40
N LEU A 107 -7.15 8.29 16.36
CA LEU A 107 -6.80 9.70 16.57
C LEU A 107 -5.33 10.03 16.27
N HIS A 108 -4.52 9.01 15.98
CA HIS A 108 -3.11 9.14 15.64
C HIS A 108 -2.79 8.19 14.48
N LEU A 109 -2.72 8.73 13.27
CA LEU A 109 -2.58 7.96 12.04
C LEU A 109 -1.64 8.66 11.06
N HIS A 110 -0.67 7.90 10.57
CA HIS A 110 0.24 8.33 9.51
C HIS A 110 -0.15 7.73 8.17
N THR A 111 -0.17 8.59 7.16
CA THR A 111 -0.31 8.20 5.76
C THR A 111 1.06 8.16 5.07
N ASN A 112 1.10 7.84 3.78
CA ASN A 112 2.32 7.94 2.98
C ASN A 112 2.83 9.38 2.80
N MET A 113 2.12 10.39 3.34
CA MET A 113 2.61 11.78 3.41
C MET A 113 3.58 11.97 4.59
N SER A 114 3.55 11.10 5.60
CA SER A 114 4.57 11.03 6.66
C SER A 114 5.79 10.30 6.12
N GLN A 115 6.78 11.07 5.65
CA GLN A 115 7.98 10.54 5.02
C GLN A 115 8.72 9.56 5.94
N MET A 116 9.05 8.37 5.42
CA MET A 116 9.76 7.28 6.11
C MET A 116 8.99 6.64 7.28
N ASP A 117 7.71 6.99 7.49
CA ASP A 117 6.91 6.46 8.59
C ASP A 117 5.62 5.79 8.08
N GLY A 118 4.84 6.45 7.22
CA GLY A 118 3.65 5.90 6.62
C GLY A 118 3.85 5.35 5.21
N MET A 119 3.20 4.23 4.87
CA MET A 119 3.26 3.63 3.53
C MET A 119 1.92 3.66 2.80
N THR A 120 0.82 3.78 3.52
CA THR A 120 -0.53 3.62 2.96
C THR A 120 -1.10 4.96 2.53
N PRO A 121 -1.64 5.09 1.30
CA PRO A 121 -2.32 6.31 0.87
C PRO A 121 -3.52 6.66 1.76
N PRO A 122 -3.83 7.97 1.96
CA PRO A 122 -4.97 8.42 2.76
C PRO A 122 -6.29 7.77 2.34
N SER A 123 -6.53 7.64 1.04
CA SER A 123 -7.75 7.02 0.49
C SER A 123 -7.94 5.59 0.97
N LYS A 124 -6.88 4.78 0.98
CA LYS A 124 -6.94 3.37 1.39
C LYS A 124 -7.21 3.20 2.88
N LEU A 125 -6.66 4.08 3.70
CA LEU A 125 -6.94 4.10 5.14
C LEU A 125 -8.39 4.47 5.43
N VAL A 126 -8.91 5.50 4.75
CA VAL A 126 -10.31 5.94 4.87
C VAL A 126 -11.27 4.85 4.37
N GLU A 127 -11.01 4.26 3.19
CA GLU A 127 -11.80 3.14 2.65
C GLU A 127 -11.86 1.96 3.64
N ARG A 128 -10.73 1.63 4.27
CA ARG A 128 -10.66 0.56 5.28
C ARG A 128 -11.48 0.90 6.52
N ALA A 129 -11.39 2.13 7.03
CA ALA A 129 -12.17 2.59 8.17
C ALA A 129 -13.68 2.55 7.88
N ILE A 130 -14.10 2.97 6.68
CA ILE A 130 -15.49 2.85 6.22
C ILE A 130 -15.94 1.40 6.20
N LYS A 131 -15.12 0.51 5.59
CA LYS A 131 -15.42 -0.93 5.48
C LYS A 131 -15.60 -1.59 6.85
N TRP A 132 -14.80 -1.18 7.84
CA TRP A 132 -14.87 -1.68 9.20
C TRP A 132 -15.94 -1.00 10.06
N GLY A 133 -16.69 -0.02 9.51
CA GLY A 133 -17.79 0.64 10.22
C GLY A 133 -17.35 1.70 11.24
N HIS A 134 -16.15 2.25 11.11
CA HIS A 134 -15.70 3.35 11.96
C HIS A 134 -16.51 4.62 11.68
N LYS A 135 -16.78 5.42 12.71
CA LYS A 135 -17.55 6.67 12.61
C LYS A 135 -16.68 7.87 12.23
N ALA A 136 -15.41 7.82 12.55
CA ALA A 136 -14.44 8.87 12.29
C ALA A 136 -13.02 8.28 12.21
N ILE A 137 -12.12 9.03 11.58
CA ILE A 137 -10.70 8.74 11.50
C ILE A 137 -9.94 10.06 11.47
N ALA A 138 -8.84 10.18 12.22
CA ALA A 138 -7.96 11.33 12.14
C ALA A 138 -6.88 11.10 11.07
N ILE A 139 -6.40 12.20 10.48
CA ILE A 139 -5.19 12.23 9.66
C ILE A 139 -4.22 13.12 10.42
N THR A 140 -3.09 12.56 10.85
CA THR A 140 -2.12 13.22 11.74
C THR A 140 -0.69 12.99 11.27
N ASP A 141 -0.44 13.29 10.00
CA ASP A 141 0.88 13.17 9.41
C ASP A 141 1.91 14.11 10.08
N HIS A 142 3.19 13.74 10.01
CA HIS A 142 4.28 14.53 10.56
C HIS A 142 4.39 15.89 9.89
N GLY A 143 4.11 16.97 10.63
CA GLY A 143 4.30 18.35 10.22
C GLY A 143 3.65 18.75 8.90
N CYS A 144 2.69 17.98 8.38
CA CYS A 144 2.13 18.22 7.06
C CYS A 144 0.63 17.94 6.97
N VAL A 145 -0.01 18.50 5.94
CA VAL A 145 -1.47 18.44 5.73
C VAL A 145 -1.86 17.95 4.32
N GLN A 146 -0.90 17.46 3.56
CA GLN A 146 -1.09 17.06 2.16
C GLN A 146 -2.09 15.92 1.98
N GLY A 147 -2.26 15.06 2.99
CA GLY A 147 -3.21 13.95 2.97
C GLY A 147 -4.68 14.37 3.06
N TYR A 148 -5.00 15.60 3.48
CA TYR A 148 -6.38 16.01 3.75
C TYR A 148 -7.31 15.98 2.54
N PRO A 149 -6.95 16.54 1.36
CA PRO A 149 -7.84 16.52 0.21
C PRO A 149 -8.19 15.10 -0.23
N GLU A 150 -7.20 14.21 -0.27
CA GLU A 150 -7.41 12.82 -0.65
C GLU A 150 -8.30 12.09 0.36
N ALA A 151 -8.04 12.25 1.66
CA ALA A 151 -8.85 11.67 2.71
C ALA A 151 -10.32 12.15 2.66
N CYS A 152 -10.55 13.47 2.45
CA CYS A 152 -11.89 14.01 2.32
C CYS A 152 -12.63 13.48 1.09
N ASN A 153 -11.96 13.39 -0.05
CA ASN A 153 -12.54 12.83 -1.27
C ASN A 153 -12.92 11.36 -1.08
N ALA A 154 -12.05 10.56 -0.47
CA ALA A 154 -12.32 9.15 -0.17
C ALA A 154 -13.46 8.97 0.85
N ALA A 155 -13.55 9.86 1.83
CA ALA A 155 -14.62 9.84 2.82
C ALA A 155 -16.01 10.02 2.19
N ALA A 156 -16.14 10.90 1.17
CA ALA A 156 -17.40 11.15 0.42
C ALA A 156 -18.64 11.28 1.33
N GLY A 157 -18.49 11.85 2.52
CA GLY A 157 -19.55 11.99 3.52
C GLY A 157 -19.93 10.71 4.30
N LYS A 158 -19.29 9.58 4.03
CA LYS A 158 -19.58 8.29 4.70
C LYS A 158 -18.91 8.16 6.07
N ILE A 159 -17.83 8.87 6.30
CA ILE A 159 -17.07 8.87 7.56
C ILE A 159 -16.60 10.29 7.86
N LYS A 160 -16.49 10.64 9.14
CA LYS A 160 -15.95 11.93 9.56
C LYS A 160 -14.43 11.91 9.51
N ILE A 161 -13.83 12.84 8.77
CA ILE A 161 -12.38 13.11 8.84
C ILE A 161 -12.11 14.10 9.98
N ILE A 162 -11.22 13.73 10.88
CA ILE A 162 -10.69 14.60 11.92
C ILE A 162 -9.34 15.09 11.42
N TYR A 163 -9.23 16.41 11.22
CA TYR A 163 -7.97 17.03 10.80
C TYR A 163 -7.02 17.14 11.99
N GLY A 164 -5.78 16.81 11.79
CA GLY A 164 -4.74 16.94 12.81
C GLY A 164 -3.36 16.78 12.21
N ILE A 165 -2.36 16.98 13.04
CA ILE A 165 -0.95 16.72 12.72
C ILE A 165 -0.27 16.09 13.91
N GLU A 166 0.84 15.41 13.67
CA GLU A 166 1.86 15.18 14.66
C GLU A 166 3.01 16.17 14.40
N ASP A 167 3.20 17.07 15.34
CA ASP A 167 4.23 18.10 15.24
C ASP A 167 5.30 17.90 16.33
N TYR A 168 6.38 18.67 16.25
CA TYR A 168 7.50 18.59 17.19
C TYR A 168 7.43 19.73 18.15
N PHE A 169 7.19 19.41 19.42
CA PHE A 169 7.15 20.39 20.51
C PHE A 169 8.52 20.52 21.18
N ILE A 170 8.97 21.74 21.39
CA ILE A 170 10.17 22.09 22.12
C ILE A 170 9.77 22.98 23.30
N ASP A 171 10.20 22.62 24.52
CA ASP A 171 9.96 23.41 25.72
C ASP A 171 11.19 24.32 25.99
N ASP A 172 11.26 25.42 25.28
CA ASP A 172 12.33 26.41 25.39
C ASP A 172 12.22 27.27 26.67
N ILE A 173 11.03 27.32 27.29
CA ILE A 173 10.80 28.08 28.52
C ILE A 173 11.61 27.52 29.68
N LYS A 174 11.79 26.21 29.75
CA LYS A 174 12.56 25.55 30.82
C LYS A 174 14.06 25.67 30.64
N GLU A 175 14.55 25.87 29.44
CA GLU A 175 15.96 25.91 29.11
C GLU A 175 16.28 27.09 28.14
N PRO A 176 16.07 28.36 28.62
CA PRO A 176 16.12 29.54 27.73
C PRO A 176 17.53 29.84 27.19
N ASP A 177 18.58 29.28 27.78
CA ASP A 177 19.95 29.47 27.34
C ASP A 177 20.41 28.49 26.27
N LYS A 178 19.56 27.51 25.93
CA LYS A 178 19.86 26.53 24.90
C LYS A 178 19.29 26.94 23.52
N THR A 179 20.04 26.63 22.50
CA THR A 179 19.54 26.75 21.11
C THR A 179 18.55 25.63 20.79
N TYR A 180 17.65 25.83 19.83
CA TYR A 180 16.67 24.81 19.41
C TYR A 180 17.32 23.47 19.03
N LYS A 181 18.58 23.44 18.59
CA LYS A 181 19.34 22.20 18.28
C LYS A 181 19.79 21.41 19.50
N GLU A 182 19.87 22.07 20.64
CA GLU A 182 20.27 21.45 21.91
C GLU A 182 19.06 21.05 22.76
N LEU A 183 17.88 21.55 22.41
CA LEU A 183 16.64 21.21 23.09
C LEU A 183 16.10 19.87 22.60
N ARG A 184 15.54 19.10 23.51
CA ARG A 184 14.84 17.87 23.17
C ARG A 184 13.48 18.20 22.57
N SER A 185 13.20 17.67 21.38
CA SER A 185 11.86 17.70 20.78
C SER A 185 11.01 16.52 21.25
N TYR A 186 9.71 16.75 21.34
CA TYR A 186 8.71 15.75 21.70
C TYR A 186 7.62 15.75 20.63
N HIS A 187 7.11 14.57 20.30
CA HIS A 187 5.96 14.46 19.39
C HIS A 187 4.70 14.95 20.08
N GLN A 188 3.95 15.81 19.42
CA GLN A 188 2.71 16.40 19.94
C GLN A 188 1.60 16.26 18.90
N ILE A 189 0.56 15.49 19.24
CA ILE A 189 -0.63 15.39 18.39
C ILE A 189 -1.51 16.62 18.61
N ILE A 190 -1.84 17.29 17.51
CA ILE A 190 -2.76 18.45 17.48
C ILE A 190 -3.97 18.06 16.66
N LEU A 191 -5.16 18.05 17.28
CA LEU A 191 -6.43 17.75 16.60
C LEU A 191 -7.29 19.02 16.48
N VAL A 192 -7.88 19.17 15.30
CA VAL A 192 -8.75 20.32 14.99
C VAL A 192 -10.16 20.09 15.54
N LYS A 193 -10.66 21.01 16.36
CA LYS A 193 -12.00 20.97 16.91
C LYS A 193 -13.06 21.63 16.00
N ASN A 194 -12.68 22.70 15.29
CA ASN A 194 -13.58 23.50 14.46
C ASN A 194 -12.82 24.27 13.37
N HIS A 195 -13.53 25.04 12.53
CA HIS A 195 -12.90 25.81 11.44
C HIS A 195 -11.89 26.87 11.90
N ILE A 196 -12.04 27.43 13.10
CA ILE A 196 -11.05 28.36 13.66
C ILE A 196 -9.76 27.59 13.96
N GLY A 197 -9.89 26.42 14.58
CA GLY A 197 -8.76 25.50 14.82
C GLY A 197 -8.04 25.07 13.53
N LEU A 198 -8.81 24.81 12.45
CA LEU A 198 -8.22 24.46 11.16
C LEU A 198 -7.38 25.61 10.58
N LYS A 199 -7.89 26.84 10.64
CA LYS A 199 -7.13 28.02 10.21
C LYS A 199 -5.86 28.23 11.04
N ASN A 200 -5.95 28.00 12.35
CA ASN A 200 -4.79 28.10 13.23
C ASN A 200 -3.76 27.01 12.94
N LEU A 201 -4.21 25.78 12.66
CA LEU A 201 -3.33 24.68 12.26
C LEU A 201 -2.56 25.03 10.97
N TYR A 202 -3.23 25.57 9.95
CA TYR A 202 -2.57 25.99 8.73
C TYR A 202 -1.54 27.10 8.96
N LYS A 203 -1.82 28.05 9.86
CA LYS A 203 -0.85 29.08 10.23
C LYS A 203 0.36 28.47 10.95
N LEU A 204 0.12 27.54 11.87
CA LEU A 204 1.19 26.84 12.58
C LEU A 204 2.11 26.12 11.60
N ILE A 205 1.54 25.32 10.69
CA ILE A 205 2.31 24.61 9.66
C ILE A 205 3.09 25.59 8.77
N SER A 206 2.45 26.69 8.34
CA SER A 206 3.14 27.70 7.52
C SER A 206 4.32 28.32 8.28
N ALA A 207 4.13 28.67 9.55
CA ALA A 207 5.21 29.22 10.36
C ALA A 207 6.35 28.21 10.56
N SER A 208 6.05 26.94 10.85
CA SER A 208 7.08 25.91 11.03
C SER A 208 7.92 25.67 9.77
N HIS A 209 7.34 25.81 8.58
CA HIS A 209 8.04 25.60 7.31
C HIS A 209 8.67 26.85 6.68
N ILE A 210 8.25 28.06 7.07
CA ILE A 210 8.71 29.31 6.45
C ILE A 210 9.58 30.12 7.42
N ASP A 211 9.11 30.28 8.66
CA ASP A 211 9.75 31.17 9.61
C ASP A 211 10.75 30.48 10.53
N TYR A 212 10.54 29.18 10.79
CA TYR A 212 11.31 28.40 11.77
C TYR A 212 11.94 27.12 11.22
N PHE A 213 12.11 27.02 9.90
CA PHE A 213 12.72 25.86 9.24
C PHE A 213 14.26 25.86 9.37
#